data_c99e8562fe10c5a1e72c8f83fb98f78a
#
_entry.id   c99e8562fe10c5a1e72c8f83fb98f78a
#
_cell.length_a   1.000
_cell.length_b   1.000
_cell.length_c   1.000
_cell.angle_alpha   90.00
_cell.angle_beta   90.00
_cell.angle_gamma   90.00
#
_symmetry.space_group_name_H-M   'P 1'
#
loop_
_entity.id
_entity.type
_entity.pdbx_description
1 polymer ?
#
loop_
_entity_poly.entity_id
_entity_poly.type
_entity_poly.pdbx_seq_one_letter_code
_entity_poly.pdbx_strand_id
1 'polypeptide(L)'
;MSALAGRSGRHLLLYGGALLLAVVVGAGVAYSERFGGDNGPYILLALLLAIAIAVAILLQWRLGALLLVAAIPFESAIDFGPVASGTKALGFLTFVSLALALLWDQRLRERFVRLWQQPLAPTMGAFVLWVSASVLWASNEGDAARATVSFLGLLGLMVVIGMLEKRYLALAWAGLAFSAALSVPAGYILPVPEGADFSGSGRFMPGGTGPNSYSGNLAIAFFVAYFGVLRRHRMIALLLAPVFLYGIFATASRTGLVALVATPLLALLVPRLAPRLGLRILPVYVLGAAAIVVIVLAIPSVGERTMERYMTLSQVQSEETWSGRWGNWQGAFKVIDSHPILGVGAGNYAEAALNYSPTVQAHSDRKASEAGDLSGVAHNTMLGVASQLGLVGLILFLGILFFAFKTAWVIAQRSDLGTGIFLGLIVAMIMGMTLTWENQKIVYVLFGSVLALQLHDSARRALVGRAEGSR
;
A
#
# COMPACT_ATOMS: atom_id res chain seq x y z
N MET A 1 -7.21 14.26 -39.79
CA MET A 1 -8.48 14.25 -39.01
C MET A 1 -8.28 13.78 -37.54
N SER A 2 -7.33 12.90 -37.20
CA SER A 2 -7.10 12.41 -35.82
C SER A 2 -6.56 13.47 -34.83
N ALA A 3 -5.80 14.45 -35.32
CA ALA A 3 -5.23 15.51 -34.45
C ALA A 3 -6.24 16.59 -34.03
N LEU A 4 -7.34 16.75 -34.78
CA LEU A 4 -8.42 17.71 -34.47
C LEU A 4 -9.41 17.13 -33.45
N ALA A 5 -9.68 15.83 -33.47
CA ALA A 5 -10.54 15.16 -32.49
C ALA A 5 -9.96 15.21 -31.06
N GLY A 6 -8.63 15.10 -30.94
CA GLY A 6 -7.96 15.21 -29.65
C GLY A 6 -7.96 16.63 -29.05
N ARG A 7 -8.04 17.68 -29.88
CA ARG A 7 -8.14 19.06 -29.41
C ARG A 7 -9.55 19.42 -28.91
N SER A 8 -10.59 19.00 -29.64
CA SER A 8 -11.99 19.26 -29.24
C SER A 8 -12.35 18.59 -27.91
N GLY A 9 -11.90 17.36 -27.67
CA GLY A 9 -12.14 16.67 -26.39
C GLY A 9 -11.45 17.34 -25.21
N ARG A 10 -10.23 17.89 -25.40
CA ARG A 10 -9.54 18.66 -24.37
C ARG A 10 -10.25 19.98 -24.03
N HIS A 11 -10.79 20.68 -25.03
CA HIS A 11 -11.55 21.91 -24.79
C HIS A 11 -12.88 21.62 -24.07
N LEU A 12 -13.58 20.55 -24.37
CA LEU A 12 -14.81 20.15 -23.67
C LEU A 12 -14.53 19.82 -22.20
N LEU A 13 -13.43 19.11 -21.90
CA LEU A 13 -13.00 18.82 -20.53
C LEU A 13 -12.57 20.09 -19.78
N LEU A 14 -11.89 21.03 -20.45
CA LEU A 14 -11.51 22.32 -19.87
C LEU A 14 -12.74 23.17 -19.54
N TYR A 15 -13.72 23.27 -20.46
CA TYR A 15 -14.95 24.05 -20.22
C TYR A 15 -15.86 23.39 -19.18
N GLY A 16 -15.99 22.04 -19.23
CA GLY A 16 -16.72 21.29 -18.21
C GLY A 16 -16.09 21.40 -16.82
N GLY A 17 -14.75 21.33 -16.76
CA GLY A 17 -14.00 21.53 -15.53
C GLY A 17 -14.12 22.96 -14.99
N ALA A 18 -14.06 23.98 -15.87
CA ALA A 18 -14.22 25.37 -15.47
C ALA A 18 -15.65 25.66 -14.95
N LEU A 19 -16.68 25.08 -15.57
CA LEU A 19 -18.07 25.21 -15.12
C LEU A 19 -18.27 24.53 -13.77
N LEU A 20 -17.75 23.31 -13.58
CA LEU A 20 -17.79 22.59 -12.32
C LEU A 20 -17.06 23.38 -11.21
N LEU A 21 -15.89 23.93 -11.54
CA LEU A 21 -15.13 24.79 -10.65
C LEU A 21 -15.96 26.01 -10.21
N ALA A 22 -16.60 26.70 -11.14
CA ALA A 22 -17.41 27.87 -10.85
C ALA A 22 -18.63 27.56 -9.94
N VAL A 23 -19.30 26.41 -10.19
CA VAL A 23 -20.44 25.95 -9.36
C VAL A 23 -20.00 25.61 -7.95
N VAL A 24 -18.88 24.88 -7.80
CA VAL A 24 -18.41 24.43 -6.48
C VAL A 24 -17.76 25.58 -5.72
N VAL A 25 -17.11 26.53 -6.39
CA VAL A 25 -16.63 27.77 -5.77
C VAL A 25 -17.81 28.57 -5.23
N GLY A 26 -18.86 28.77 -6.04
CA GLY A 26 -20.08 29.48 -5.59
C GLY A 26 -20.74 28.78 -4.39
N ALA A 27 -20.91 27.47 -4.44
CA ALA A 27 -21.45 26.69 -3.32
C ALA A 27 -20.55 26.76 -2.08
N GLY A 28 -19.22 26.70 -2.26
CA GLY A 28 -18.24 26.78 -1.17
C GLY A 28 -18.21 28.13 -0.47
N VAL A 29 -18.35 29.24 -1.23
CA VAL A 29 -18.48 30.58 -0.66
C VAL A 29 -19.75 30.67 0.17
N ALA A 30 -20.90 30.29 -0.38
CA ALA A 30 -22.18 30.31 0.33
C ALA A 30 -22.15 29.42 1.60
N TYR A 31 -21.49 28.26 1.55
CA TYR A 31 -21.33 27.40 2.71
C TYR A 31 -20.41 28.01 3.77
N SER A 32 -19.27 28.59 3.37
CA SER A 32 -18.31 29.19 4.30
C SER A 32 -18.88 30.41 5.04
N GLU A 33 -19.68 31.22 4.34
CA GLU A 33 -20.37 32.34 4.97
C GLU A 33 -21.46 31.90 5.96
N ARG A 34 -22.17 30.80 5.66
CA ARG A 34 -23.30 30.34 6.46
C ARG A 34 -22.93 29.46 7.64
N PHE A 35 -21.86 28.65 7.53
CA PHE A 35 -21.52 27.60 8.49
C PHE A 35 -20.07 27.63 9.00
N GLY A 36 -19.17 28.39 8.36
CA GLY A 36 -17.73 28.34 8.61
C GLY A 36 -17.26 29.17 9.81
N GLY A 37 -18.02 30.14 10.29
CA GLY A 37 -17.56 31.08 11.30
C GLY A 37 -16.15 31.60 11.00
N ASP A 38 -15.29 31.71 12.02
CA ASP A 38 -13.89 32.16 11.88
C ASP A 38 -13.02 31.26 10.99
N ASN A 39 -13.42 30.00 10.78
CA ASN A 39 -12.72 29.03 9.92
C ASN A 39 -13.20 29.06 8.44
N GLY A 40 -14.22 29.86 8.12
CA GLY A 40 -14.80 29.93 6.78
C GLY A 40 -13.78 30.12 5.65
N PRO A 41 -12.84 31.07 5.74
CA PRO A 41 -11.83 31.31 4.71
C PRO A 41 -10.90 30.10 4.49
N TYR A 42 -10.53 29.37 5.54
CA TYR A 42 -9.69 28.17 5.43
C TYR A 42 -10.43 27.00 4.80
N ILE A 43 -11.71 26.83 5.11
CA ILE A 43 -12.58 25.81 4.51
C ILE A 43 -12.73 26.09 3.00
N LEU A 44 -12.96 27.34 2.63
CA LEU A 44 -13.06 27.74 1.23
C LEU A 44 -11.75 27.48 0.47
N LEU A 45 -10.61 27.88 1.05
CA LEU A 45 -9.30 27.66 0.45
C LEU A 45 -9.02 26.15 0.26
N ALA A 46 -9.32 25.33 1.26
CA ALA A 46 -9.17 23.88 1.19
C ALA A 46 -10.06 23.27 0.08
N LEU A 47 -11.29 23.72 -0.04
CA LEU A 47 -12.22 23.29 -1.08
C LEU A 47 -11.72 23.67 -2.48
N LEU A 48 -11.28 24.92 -2.67
CA LEU A 48 -10.71 25.38 -3.94
C LEU A 48 -9.48 24.57 -4.33
N LEU A 49 -8.60 24.29 -3.38
CA LEU A 49 -7.41 23.45 -3.60
C LEU A 49 -7.80 22.01 -3.97
N ALA A 50 -8.77 21.43 -3.27
CA ALA A 50 -9.26 20.07 -3.57
C ALA A 50 -9.85 19.99 -4.99
N ILE A 51 -10.60 21.00 -5.41
CA ILE A 51 -11.16 21.06 -6.77
C ILE A 51 -10.05 21.24 -7.81
N ALA A 52 -9.09 22.12 -7.57
CA ALA A 52 -7.96 22.32 -8.47
C ALA A 52 -7.17 21.03 -8.66
N ILE A 53 -6.94 20.28 -7.58
CA ILE A 53 -6.30 18.98 -7.61
C ILE A 53 -7.16 17.97 -8.39
N ALA A 54 -8.47 17.92 -8.14
CA ALA A 54 -9.38 17.01 -8.84
C ALA A 54 -9.39 17.27 -10.35
N VAL A 55 -9.48 18.55 -10.76
CA VAL A 55 -9.40 18.95 -12.17
C VAL A 55 -8.04 18.57 -12.77
N ALA A 56 -6.94 18.83 -12.07
CA ALA A 56 -5.60 18.48 -12.54
C ALA A 56 -5.45 16.95 -12.74
N ILE A 57 -6.02 16.14 -11.84
CA ILE A 57 -6.03 14.67 -11.96
C ILE A 57 -6.87 14.24 -13.17
N LEU A 58 -8.06 14.81 -13.36
CA LEU A 58 -8.93 14.49 -14.50
C LEU A 58 -8.27 14.82 -15.84
N LEU A 59 -7.48 15.89 -15.89
CA LEU A 59 -6.71 16.26 -17.07
C LEU A 59 -5.45 15.42 -17.25
N GLN A 60 -4.88 14.87 -16.15
CA GLN A 60 -3.60 14.16 -16.18
C GLN A 60 -3.56 13.03 -15.15
N TRP A 61 -4.05 11.85 -15.51
CA TRP A 61 -4.12 10.68 -14.66
C TRP A 61 -2.79 10.29 -13.98
N ARG A 62 -1.65 10.62 -14.63
CA ARG A 62 -0.30 10.37 -14.05
C ARG A 62 -0.08 11.15 -12.76
N LEU A 63 -0.58 12.39 -12.70
CA LEU A 63 -0.52 13.19 -11.47
C LEU A 63 -1.32 12.52 -10.35
N GLY A 64 -2.51 12.04 -10.65
CA GLY A 64 -3.33 11.28 -9.70
C GLY A 64 -2.59 10.05 -9.16
N ALA A 65 -1.93 9.28 -10.05
CA ALA A 65 -1.13 8.13 -9.65
C ALA A 65 0.03 8.52 -8.70
N LEU A 66 0.73 9.63 -8.97
CA LEU A 66 1.81 10.13 -8.10
C LEU A 66 1.28 10.52 -6.72
N LEU A 67 0.19 11.30 -6.68
CA LEU A 67 -0.44 11.74 -5.43
C LEU A 67 -1.00 10.57 -4.62
N LEU A 68 -1.62 9.59 -5.29
CA LEU A 68 -2.18 8.41 -4.64
C LEU A 68 -1.09 7.58 -3.94
N VAL A 69 0.05 7.38 -4.61
CA VAL A 69 1.18 6.66 -4.02
C VAL A 69 1.81 7.46 -2.88
N ALA A 70 1.98 8.78 -3.05
CA ALA A 70 2.52 9.64 -2.01
C ALA A 70 1.59 9.78 -0.79
N ALA A 71 0.28 9.56 -0.94
CA ALA A 71 -0.69 9.63 0.16
C ALA A 71 -0.69 8.38 1.06
N ILE A 72 -0.10 7.25 0.63
CA ILE A 72 -0.14 5.99 1.40
C ILE A 72 0.31 6.15 2.86
N PRO A 73 1.43 6.85 3.19
CA PRO A 73 1.87 6.97 4.58
C PRO A 73 0.96 7.83 5.47
N PHE A 74 0.06 8.62 4.86
CA PHE A 74 -0.89 9.50 5.53
C PHE A 74 -2.34 9.03 5.41
N GLU A 75 -2.57 7.78 4.99
CA GLU A 75 -3.90 7.28 4.69
C GLU A 75 -4.89 7.48 5.84
N SER A 76 -4.50 7.10 7.05
CA SER A 76 -5.37 7.23 8.23
C SER A 76 -5.59 8.70 8.65
N ALA A 77 -4.64 9.59 8.36
CA ALA A 77 -4.77 11.02 8.67
C ALA A 77 -5.76 11.75 7.72
N ILE A 78 -6.05 11.17 6.55
CA ILE A 78 -6.98 11.73 5.55
C ILE A 78 -8.23 10.85 5.39
N ASP A 79 -8.56 10.09 6.42
CA ASP A 79 -9.77 9.27 6.50
C ASP A 79 -10.90 10.07 7.17
N PHE A 80 -12.00 10.24 6.44
CA PHE A 80 -13.17 11.00 6.88
C PHE A 80 -14.33 10.10 7.33
N GLY A 81 -14.03 8.83 7.67
CA GLY A 81 -14.99 7.85 8.13
C GLY A 81 -15.12 6.62 7.23
N PRO A 82 -16.01 5.68 7.56
CA PRO A 82 -16.04 4.35 6.94
C PRO A 82 -16.35 4.36 5.44
N VAL A 83 -17.01 5.39 4.95
CA VAL A 83 -17.44 5.48 3.54
C VAL A 83 -16.50 6.34 2.69
N ALA A 84 -15.87 7.38 3.27
CA ALA A 84 -15.11 8.37 2.52
C ALA A 84 -13.70 8.54 3.08
N SER A 85 -12.68 8.14 2.32
CA SER A 85 -11.29 8.52 2.60
C SER A 85 -10.70 9.28 1.43
N GLY A 86 -9.80 10.23 1.72
CA GLY A 86 -9.12 11.01 0.69
C GLY A 86 -8.39 10.13 -0.32
N THR A 87 -7.82 9.01 0.11
CA THR A 87 -7.14 8.05 -0.79
C THR A 87 -8.12 7.30 -1.70
N LYS A 88 -9.32 6.96 -1.22
CA LYS A 88 -10.38 6.35 -2.07
C LYS A 88 -10.85 7.34 -3.14
N ALA A 89 -11.07 8.61 -2.76
CA ALA A 89 -11.45 9.67 -3.70
C ALA A 89 -10.36 9.91 -4.76
N LEU A 90 -9.10 10.03 -4.34
CA LEU A 90 -7.94 10.14 -5.26
C LEU A 90 -7.85 8.95 -6.20
N GLY A 91 -8.02 7.74 -5.68
CA GLY A 91 -8.00 6.49 -6.46
C GLY A 91 -9.09 6.48 -7.51
N PHE A 92 -10.32 6.79 -7.14
CA PHE A 92 -11.46 6.84 -8.04
C PHE A 92 -11.27 7.88 -9.16
N LEU A 93 -10.89 9.12 -8.81
CA LEU A 93 -10.60 10.18 -9.79
C LEU A 93 -9.48 9.78 -10.75
N THR A 94 -8.43 9.16 -10.24
CA THR A 94 -7.29 8.69 -11.05
C THR A 94 -7.72 7.59 -12.02
N PHE A 95 -8.54 6.65 -11.55
CA PHE A 95 -9.06 5.57 -12.38
C PHE A 95 -9.99 6.11 -13.48
N VAL A 96 -10.91 7.02 -13.15
CA VAL A 96 -11.78 7.69 -14.13
C VAL A 96 -10.95 8.44 -15.16
N SER A 97 -9.95 9.20 -14.73
CA SER A 97 -9.05 9.92 -15.63
C SER A 97 -8.29 8.99 -16.59
N LEU A 98 -7.76 7.85 -16.08
CA LEU A 98 -7.12 6.84 -16.91
C LEU A 98 -8.11 6.23 -17.90
N ALA A 99 -9.32 5.88 -17.45
CA ALA A 99 -10.37 5.31 -18.31
C ALA A 99 -10.74 6.28 -19.46
N LEU A 100 -10.92 7.57 -19.13
CA LEU A 100 -11.13 8.61 -20.13
C LEU A 100 -9.94 8.73 -21.09
N ALA A 101 -8.71 8.71 -20.60
CA ALA A 101 -7.52 8.75 -21.45
C ALA A 101 -7.45 7.56 -22.43
N LEU A 102 -7.86 6.37 -21.98
CA LEU A 102 -7.93 5.16 -22.82
C LEU A 102 -8.92 5.29 -23.98
N LEU A 103 -9.95 6.13 -23.87
CA LEU A 103 -10.92 6.34 -24.96
C LEU A 103 -10.28 7.08 -26.15
N TRP A 104 -9.32 7.98 -25.89
CA TRP A 104 -8.78 8.84 -26.95
C TRP A 104 -7.31 8.55 -27.32
N ASP A 105 -6.54 7.86 -26.48
CA ASP A 105 -5.13 7.57 -26.75
C ASP A 105 -4.94 6.10 -27.17
N GLN A 106 -4.73 5.88 -28.48
CA GLN A 106 -4.49 4.55 -29.04
C GLN A 106 -3.24 3.89 -28.46
N ARG A 107 -2.16 4.66 -28.24
CA ARG A 107 -0.91 4.11 -27.69
C ARG A 107 -1.12 3.62 -26.25
N LEU A 108 -1.96 4.33 -25.50
CA LEU A 108 -2.33 3.95 -24.13
C LEU A 108 -3.18 2.67 -24.14
N ARG A 109 -4.13 2.53 -25.10
CA ARG A 109 -4.91 1.28 -25.29
C ARG A 109 -4.01 0.08 -25.62
N GLU A 110 -3.07 0.26 -26.53
CA GLU A 110 -2.13 -0.82 -26.88
C GLU A 110 -1.26 -1.22 -25.67
N ARG A 111 -0.86 -0.23 -24.84
CA ARG A 111 -0.13 -0.49 -23.61
C ARG A 111 -1.00 -1.24 -22.60
N PHE A 112 -2.27 -0.86 -22.47
CA PHE A 112 -3.25 -1.54 -21.61
C PHE A 112 -3.46 -2.99 -22.03
N VAL A 113 -3.64 -3.26 -23.31
CA VAL A 113 -3.76 -4.64 -23.84
C VAL A 113 -2.50 -5.46 -23.53
N ARG A 114 -1.31 -4.88 -23.76
CA ARG A 114 -0.03 -5.55 -23.41
C ARG A 114 0.13 -5.80 -21.91
N LEU A 115 -0.43 -4.95 -21.05
CA LEU A 115 -0.44 -5.17 -19.60
C LEU A 115 -1.22 -6.43 -19.24
N TRP A 116 -2.40 -6.62 -19.84
CA TRP A 116 -3.23 -7.79 -19.60
C TRP A 116 -2.69 -9.08 -20.26
N GLN A 117 -1.75 -8.98 -21.16
CA GLN A 117 -1.01 -10.14 -21.71
C GLN A 117 0.10 -10.63 -20.76
N GLN A 118 0.45 -9.85 -19.73
CA GLN A 118 1.43 -10.29 -18.72
C GLN A 118 0.73 -11.19 -17.69
N PRO A 119 1.25 -12.41 -17.39
CA PRO A 119 0.53 -13.38 -16.55
C PRO A 119 0.07 -12.87 -15.18
N LEU A 120 0.80 -11.95 -14.58
CA LEU A 120 0.43 -11.35 -13.30
C LEU A 120 -0.93 -10.62 -13.36
N ALA A 121 -1.23 -9.89 -14.44
CA ALA A 121 -2.45 -9.10 -14.53
C ALA A 121 -3.72 -9.98 -14.64
N PRO A 122 -3.85 -10.95 -15.57
CA PRO A 122 -5.03 -11.81 -15.62
C PRO A 122 -5.17 -12.71 -14.39
N THR A 123 -4.06 -13.16 -13.76
CA THR A 123 -4.13 -13.93 -12.52
C THR A 123 -4.71 -13.08 -11.37
N MET A 124 -4.32 -11.81 -11.26
CA MET A 124 -4.92 -10.87 -10.32
C MET A 124 -6.39 -10.61 -10.66
N GLY A 125 -6.74 -10.44 -11.93
CA GLY A 125 -8.13 -10.32 -12.37
C GLY A 125 -8.98 -11.53 -11.98
N ALA A 126 -8.46 -12.75 -12.19
CA ALA A 126 -9.13 -13.99 -11.77
C ALA A 126 -9.30 -14.07 -10.25
N PHE A 127 -8.30 -13.64 -9.47
CA PHE A 127 -8.40 -13.58 -8.02
C PHE A 127 -9.49 -12.60 -7.57
N VAL A 128 -9.54 -11.40 -8.15
CA VAL A 128 -10.59 -10.41 -7.80
C VAL A 128 -11.98 -10.88 -8.25
N LEU A 129 -12.10 -11.57 -9.38
CA LEU A 129 -13.35 -12.22 -9.79
C LEU A 129 -13.78 -13.29 -8.78
N TRP A 130 -12.83 -14.08 -8.26
CA TRP A 130 -13.12 -15.08 -7.23
C TRP A 130 -13.54 -14.45 -5.91
N VAL A 131 -12.88 -13.37 -5.48
CA VAL A 131 -13.32 -12.54 -4.34
C VAL A 131 -14.75 -12.04 -4.55
N SER A 132 -15.08 -11.54 -5.74
CA SER A 132 -16.42 -11.05 -6.05
C SER A 132 -17.47 -12.17 -6.05
N ALA A 133 -17.12 -13.34 -6.60
CA ALA A 133 -18.00 -14.50 -6.60
C ALA A 133 -18.28 -15.01 -5.18
N SER A 134 -17.36 -14.79 -4.23
CA SER A 134 -17.53 -15.25 -2.85
C SER A 134 -18.72 -14.61 -2.11
N VAL A 135 -19.25 -13.50 -2.62
CA VAL A 135 -20.51 -12.91 -2.13
C VAL A 135 -21.67 -13.90 -2.18
N LEU A 136 -21.66 -14.82 -3.16
CA LEU A 136 -22.75 -15.79 -3.39
C LEU A 136 -22.88 -16.86 -2.29
N TRP A 137 -21.82 -17.09 -1.50
CA TRP A 137 -21.82 -18.10 -0.43
C TRP A 137 -21.35 -17.55 0.92
N ALA A 138 -21.06 -16.25 1.01
CA ALA A 138 -20.66 -15.61 2.25
C ALA A 138 -21.79 -15.58 3.26
N SER A 139 -21.50 -15.86 4.55
CA SER A 139 -22.49 -15.75 5.63
C SER A 139 -22.95 -14.30 5.82
N ASN A 140 -22.06 -13.35 5.67
CA ASN A 140 -22.35 -11.91 5.64
C ASN A 140 -22.04 -11.34 4.26
N GLU A 141 -23.08 -11.20 3.44
CA GLU A 141 -22.96 -10.65 2.07
C GLU A 141 -22.47 -9.19 2.08
N GLY A 142 -22.80 -8.40 3.10
CA GLY A 142 -22.37 -7.01 3.23
C GLY A 142 -20.85 -6.88 3.40
N ASP A 143 -20.23 -7.74 4.20
CA ASP A 143 -18.79 -7.79 4.38
C ASP A 143 -18.08 -8.27 3.10
N ALA A 144 -18.63 -9.27 2.45
CA ALA A 144 -18.11 -9.78 1.20
C ALA A 144 -18.21 -8.73 0.06
N ALA A 145 -19.30 -7.98 0.01
CA ALA A 145 -19.44 -6.87 -0.93
C ALA A 145 -18.44 -5.74 -0.65
N ARG A 146 -18.20 -5.36 0.62
CA ARG A 146 -17.18 -4.39 1.02
C ARG A 146 -15.76 -4.85 0.63
N ALA A 147 -15.45 -6.12 0.86
CA ALA A 147 -14.19 -6.72 0.46
C ALA A 147 -14.04 -6.68 -1.08
N THR A 148 -15.08 -7.02 -1.83
CA THR A 148 -15.10 -6.96 -3.30
C THR A 148 -14.76 -5.55 -3.81
N VAL A 149 -15.44 -4.52 -3.30
CA VAL A 149 -15.16 -3.12 -3.68
C VAL A 149 -13.72 -2.74 -3.36
N SER A 150 -13.19 -3.17 -2.22
CA SER A 150 -11.81 -2.92 -1.83
C SER A 150 -10.82 -3.58 -2.79
N PHE A 151 -11.00 -4.84 -3.15
CA PHE A 151 -10.13 -5.55 -4.09
C PHE A 151 -10.24 -5.04 -5.53
N LEU A 152 -11.42 -4.59 -5.96
CA LEU A 152 -11.58 -3.88 -7.24
C LEU A 152 -10.79 -2.57 -7.27
N GLY A 153 -10.83 -1.80 -6.19
CA GLY A 153 -10.01 -0.59 -6.03
C GLY A 153 -8.51 -0.89 -6.06
N LEU A 154 -8.08 -1.97 -5.41
CA LEU A 154 -6.68 -2.42 -5.40
C LEU A 154 -6.22 -2.93 -6.79
N LEU A 155 -7.07 -3.66 -7.52
CA LEU A 155 -6.82 -4.02 -8.92
C LEU A 155 -6.66 -2.76 -9.78
N GLY A 156 -7.57 -1.79 -9.62
CA GLY A 156 -7.48 -0.49 -10.28
C GLY A 156 -6.15 0.22 -9.98
N LEU A 157 -5.71 0.24 -8.73
CA LEU A 157 -4.43 0.79 -8.32
C LEU A 157 -3.26 0.08 -9.01
N MET A 158 -3.25 -1.26 -9.01
CA MET A 158 -2.23 -2.05 -9.71
C MET A 158 -2.18 -1.71 -11.20
N VAL A 159 -3.33 -1.60 -11.87
CA VAL A 159 -3.42 -1.23 -13.28
C VAL A 159 -2.91 0.18 -13.51
N VAL A 160 -3.34 1.16 -12.73
CA VAL A 160 -2.88 2.56 -12.84
C VAL A 160 -1.36 2.64 -12.74
N ILE A 161 -0.75 1.98 -11.74
CA ILE A 161 0.71 1.96 -11.56
C ILE A 161 1.38 1.19 -12.72
N GLY A 162 0.80 0.08 -13.18
CA GLY A 162 1.30 -0.71 -14.31
C GLY A 162 1.31 0.06 -15.63
N MET A 163 0.43 1.04 -15.76
CA MET A 163 0.36 1.93 -16.93
C MET A 163 1.37 3.09 -16.90
N LEU A 164 2.10 3.31 -15.79
CA LEU A 164 3.10 4.36 -15.71
C LEU A 164 4.35 4.05 -16.56
N GLU A 165 4.86 5.05 -17.26
CA GLU A 165 6.19 4.99 -17.84
C GLU A 165 7.26 5.02 -16.75
N LYS A 166 8.45 4.47 -17.03
CA LYS A 166 9.54 4.31 -16.08
C LYS A 166 9.88 5.59 -15.30
N ARG A 167 9.84 6.76 -15.97
CA ARG A 167 10.13 8.05 -15.34
C ARG A 167 9.09 8.42 -14.28
N TYR A 168 7.79 8.24 -14.58
CA TYR A 168 6.71 8.53 -13.65
C TYR A 168 6.65 7.49 -12.53
N LEU A 169 6.97 6.23 -12.81
CA LEU A 169 7.12 5.21 -11.80
C LEU A 169 8.25 5.56 -10.81
N ALA A 170 9.40 6.02 -11.30
CA ALA A 170 10.49 6.48 -10.44
C ALA A 170 10.08 7.70 -9.59
N LEU A 171 9.32 8.65 -10.18
CA LEU A 171 8.78 9.80 -9.45
C LEU A 171 7.75 9.37 -8.40
N ALA A 172 6.87 8.40 -8.68
CA ALA A 172 5.91 7.87 -7.72
C ALA A 172 6.62 7.28 -6.48
N TRP A 173 7.67 6.49 -6.70
CA TRP A 173 8.47 5.93 -5.62
C TRP A 173 9.32 6.97 -4.89
N ALA A 174 9.80 8.01 -5.58
CA ALA A 174 10.47 9.14 -4.94
C ALA A 174 9.49 9.94 -4.06
N GLY A 175 8.28 10.17 -4.56
CA GLY A 175 7.19 10.79 -3.81
C GLY A 175 6.81 10.00 -2.57
N LEU A 176 6.67 8.67 -2.69
CA LEU A 176 6.42 7.78 -1.55
C LEU A 176 7.57 7.84 -0.53
N ALA A 177 8.80 7.78 -1.00
CA ALA A 177 9.96 7.85 -0.10
C ALA A 177 10.00 9.17 0.68
N PHE A 178 9.75 10.28 0.00
CA PHE A 178 9.71 11.60 0.64
C PHE A 178 8.53 11.71 1.63
N SER A 179 7.32 11.33 1.22
CA SER A 179 6.13 11.37 2.08
C SER A 179 6.25 10.42 3.27
N ALA A 180 6.81 9.22 3.08
CA ALA A 180 7.07 8.26 4.16
C ALA A 180 8.10 8.78 5.15
N ALA A 181 9.18 9.43 4.67
CA ALA A 181 10.13 10.08 5.57
C ALA A 181 9.50 11.26 6.32
N LEU A 182 8.66 12.07 5.65
CA LEU A 182 7.94 13.19 6.27
C LEU A 182 6.89 12.72 7.29
N SER A 183 6.27 11.56 7.08
CA SER A 183 5.26 11.03 8.00
C SER A 183 5.84 10.69 9.38
N VAL A 184 7.14 10.45 9.49
CA VAL A 184 7.78 10.16 10.79
C VAL A 184 7.77 11.39 11.70
N PRO A 185 8.34 12.56 11.36
CA PRO A 185 8.20 13.75 12.22
C PRO A 185 6.74 14.23 12.33
N ALA A 186 5.94 14.12 11.24
CA ALA A 186 4.54 14.51 11.26
C ALA A 186 3.71 13.67 12.27
N GLY A 187 4.08 12.42 12.51
CA GLY A 187 3.40 11.55 13.47
C GLY A 187 3.50 12.00 14.94
N TYR A 188 4.40 12.93 15.26
CA TYR A 188 4.46 13.57 16.59
C TYR A 188 3.55 14.80 16.71
N ILE A 189 3.07 15.32 15.58
CA ILE A 189 2.24 16.53 15.50
C ILE A 189 0.79 16.17 15.19
N LEU A 190 0.59 15.16 14.33
CA LEU A 190 -0.74 14.73 13.93
C LEU A 190 -1.45 14.01 15.09
N PRO A 191 -2.70 14.37 15.37
CA PRO A 191 -3.48 13.68 16.40
C PRO A 191 -3.72 12.23 15.96
N VAL A 192 -3.70 11.32 16.94
CA VAL A 192 -4.21 9.96 16.75
C VAL A 192 -5.72 10.03 16.93
N PRO A 193 -6.53 9.58 15.97
CA PRO A 193 -7.98 9.58 16.09
C PRO A 193 -8.43 8.82 17.36
N GLU A 194 -9.45 9.33 18.03
CA GLU A 194 -10.09 8.65 19.16
C GLU A 194 -10.66 7.31 18.66
N GLY A 195 -10.46 6.24 19.45
CA GLY A 195 -10.89 4.89 19.08
C GLY A 195 -10.03 4.18 18.03
N ALA A 196 -8.89 4.78 17.60
CA ALA A 196 -7.95 4.05 16.75
C ALA A 196 -7.42 2.79 17.46
N ASP A 197 -7.37 1.66 16.75
CA ASP A 197 -6.74 0.44 17.25
C ASP A 197 -5.34 0.77 17.77
N PHE A 198 -4.95 0.24 18.93
CA PHE A 198 -3.65 0.53 19.60
C PHE A 198 -3.48 1.93 20.21
N SER A 199 -4.49 2.81 20.25
CA SER A 199 -4.37 4.17 20.83
C SER A 199 -3.85 4.18 22.28
N GLY A 200 -4.13 3.15 23.08
CA GLY A 200 -3.61 2.96 24.44
C GLY A 200 -2.25 2.26 24.53
N SER A 201 -1.65 1.82 23.42
CA SER A 201 -0.46 0.95 23.44
C SER A 201 0.88 1.69 23.64
N GLY A 202 0.90 3.02 23.59
CA GLY A 202 2.12 3.83 23.62
C GLY A 202 3.03 3.66 22.39
N ARG A 203 2.58 2.96 21.34
CA ARG A 203 3.33 2.72 20.10
C ARG A 203 3.22 3.92 19.15
N PHE A 204 4.26 4.14 18.36
CA PHE A 204 4.26 5.19 17.35
C PHE A 204 3.32 4.82 16.18
N MET A 205 2.30 5.64 15.96
CA MET A 205 1.23 5.43 14.99
C MET A 205 0.84 6.76 14.32
N PRO A 206 1.55 7.22 13.30
CA PRO A 206 1.21 8.46 12.63
C PRO A 206 -0.23 8.47 12.08
N GLY A 207 -1.04 9.44 12.55
CA GLY A 207 -2.43 9.59 12.13
C GLY A 207 -3.34 8.39 12.39
N GLY A 208 -2.98 7.48 13.33
CA GLY A 208 -3.77 6.30 13.65
C GLY A 208 -3.49 5.07 12.78
N THR A 209 -2.51 5.11 11.87
CA THR A 209 -2.10 3.93 11.09
C THR A 209 -1.54 2.85 12.00
N GLY A 210 -2.06 1.62 11.92
CA GLY A 210 -1.59 0.51 12.73
C GLY A 210 -0.06 0.33 12.67
N PRO A 211 0.64 0.27 13.82
CA PRO A 211 2.12 0.37 13.89
C PRO A 211 2.84 -0.72 13.10
N ASN A 212 2.25 -1.92 13.03
CA ASN A 212 2.83 -3.02 12.25
C ASN A 212 2.77 -2.75 10.74
N SER A 213 1.62 -2.30 10.23
CA SER A 213 1.45 -1.95 8.81
C SER A 213 2.31 -0.75 8.45
N TYR A 214 2.37 0.26 9.32
CA TYR A 214 3.21 1.43 9.11
C TYR A 214 4.70 1.07 9.02
N SER A 215 5.20 0.20 9.92
CA SER A 215 6.59 -0.26 9.87
C SER A 215 6.93 -0.97 8.56
N GLY A 216 6.01 -1.78 8.03
CA GLY A 216 6.17 -2.46 6.74
C GLY A 216 6.18 -1.49 5.56
N ASN A 217 5.29 -0.48 5.58
CA ASN A 217 5.27 0.59 4.58
C ASN A 217 6.58 1.37 4.55
N LEU A 218 7.12 1.72 5.74
CA LEU A 218 8.42 2.37 5.86
C LEU A 218 9.57 1.48 5.35
N ALA A 219 9.57 0.19 5.68
CA ALA A 219 10.59 -0.74 5.23
C ALA A 219 10.59 -0.91 3.69
N ILE A 220 9.41 -1.04 3.07
CA ILE A 220 9.29 -1.08 1.61
C ILE A 220 9.78 0.23 0.99
N ALA A 221 9.32 1.38 1.50
CA ALA A 221 9.74 2.69 1.02
C ALA A 221 11.26 2.87 1.14
N PHE A 222 11.86 2.45 2.28
CA PHE A 222 13.30 2.47 2.50
C PHE A 222 14.06 1.65 1.44
N PHE A 223 13.70 0.39 1.23
CA PHE A 223 14.42 -0.45 0.28
C PHE A 223 14.29 0.03 -1.16
N VAL A 224 13.09 0.45 -1.58
CA VAL A 224 12.88 0.99 -2.94
C VAL A 224 13.59 2.33 -3.13
N ALA A 225 13.58 3.20 -2.11
CA ALA A 225 14.31 4.46 -2.16
C ALA A 225 15.82 4.23 -2.24
N TYR A 226 16.38 3.48 -1.30
CA TYR A 226 17.82 3.33 -1.15
C TYR A 226 18.46 2.55 -2.30
N PHE A 227 17.89 1.41 -2.69
CA PHE A 227 18.44 0.55 -3.76
C PHE A 227 17.92 0.90 -5.15
N GLY A 228 16.80 1.60 -5.25
CA GLY A 228 16.13 1.93 -6.50
C GLY A 228 16.34 3.39 -6.92
N VAL A 229 15.48 4.25 -6.39
CA VAL A 229 15.33 5.63 -6.90
C VAL A 229 16.51 6.52 -6.55
N LEU A 230 16.98 6.48 -5.31
CA LEU A 230 18.00 7.37 -4.77
C LEU A 230 19.43 6.85 -4.93
N ARG A 231 19.63 5.72 -5.62
CA ARG A 231 20.97 5.12 -5.77
C ARG A 231 22.01 6.08 -6.35
N ARG A 232 21.60 6.98 -7.24
CA ARG A 232 22.46 8.02 -7.81
C ARG A 232 22.64 9.24 -6.90
N HIS A 233 21.75 9.42 -5.93
CA HIS A 233 21.72 10.54 -4.99
C HIS A 233 22.05 10.05 -3.57
N ARG A 234 23.26 9.47 -3.41
CA ARG A 234 23.69 8.79 -2.18
C ARG A 234 23.56 9.65 -0.93
N MET A 235 23.83 10.95 -1.02
CA MET A 235 23.71 11.86 0.14
C MET A 235 22.26 11.97 0.61
N ILE A 236 21.31 12.10 -0.33
CA ILE A 236 19.87 12.13 0.02
C ILE A 236 19.45 10.80 0.64
N ALA A 237 19.89 9.68 0.06
CA ALA A 237 19.59 8.34 0.59
C ALA A 237 20.14 8.15 2.01
N LEU A 238 21.37 8.62 2.28
CA LEU A 238 21.99 8.57 3.61
C LEU A 238 21.30 9.48 4.63
N LEU A 239 20.83 10.67 4.22
CA LEU A 239 20.09 11.58 5.09
C LEU A 239 18.70 11.06 5.45
N LEU A 240 18.03 10.38 4.52
CA LEU A 240 16.68 9.81 4.77
C LEU A 240 16.72 8.47 5.54
N ALA A 241 17.81 7.71 5.40
CA ALA A 241 17.91 6.39 6.01
C ALA A 241 17.71 6.39 7.54
N PRO A 242 18.34 7.29 8.32
CA PRO A 242 18.10 7.36 9.77
C PRO A 242 16.63 7.61 10.12
N VAL A 243 15.92 8.43 9.33
CA VAL A 243 14.51 8.72 9.54
C VAL A 243 13.64 7.47 9.36
N PHE A 244 13.88 6.71 8.29
CA PHE A 244 13.19 5.44 8.08
C PHE A 244 13.46 4.43 9.19
N LEU A 245 14.74 4.25 9.54
CA LEU A 245 15.16 3.28 10.54
C LEU A 245 14.60 3.64 11.92
N TYR A 246 14.65 4.92 12.27
CA TYR A 246 14.03 5.42 13.49
C TYR A 246 12.51 5.20 13.48
N GLY A 247 11.81 5.56 12.40
CA GLY A 247 10.36 5.36 12.28
C GLY A 247 9.98 3.89 12.46
N ILE A 248 10.70 2.94 11.83
CA ILE A 248 10.48 1.51 12.02
C ILE A 248 10.71 1.11 13.49
N PHE A 249 11.79 1.56 14.09
CA PHE A 249 12.11 1.29 15.49
C PHE A 249 11.02 1.83 16.44
N ALA A 250 10.58 3.07 16.24
CA ALA A 250 9.59 3.74 17.10
C ALA A 250 8.21 3.03 17.08
N THR A 251 7.86 2.33 16.00
CA THR A 251 6.64 1.51 15.95
C THR A 251 6.66 0.32 16.92
N ALA A 252 7.83 -0.06 17.44
CA ALA A 252 8.05 -1.29 18.21
C ALA A 252 7.49 -2.55 17.53
N SER A 253 7.50 -2.59 16.19
CA SER A 253 7.06 -3.74 15.39
C SER A 253 8.17 -4.76 15.23
N ARG A 254 8.02 -5.92 15.86
CA ARG A 254 8.99 -7.03 15.73
C ARG A 254 9.12 -7.49 14.29
N THR A 255 7.99 -7.65 13.59
CA THR A 255 7.98 -8.08 12.19
C THR A 255 8.65 -7.05 11.29
N GLY A 256 8.43 -5.74 11.54
CA GLY A 256 9.10 -4.68 10.81
C GLY A 256 10.63 -4.72 10.97
N LEU A 257 11.12 -4.97 12.20
CA LEU A 257 12.57 -5.14 12.45
C LEU A 257 13.11 -6.42 11.79
N VAL A 258 12.38 -7.53 11.90
CA VAL A 258 12.77 -8.77 11.20
C VAL A 258 12.84 -8.54 9.68
N ALA A 259 11.84 -7.89 9.10
CA ALA A 259 11.83 -7.57 7.68
C ALA A 259 13.02 -6.68 7.28
N LEU A 260 13.35 -5.69 8.12
CA LEU A 260 14.48 -4.80 7.87
C LEU A 260 15.81 -5.57 7.81
N VAL A 261 16.03 -6.53 8.70
CA VAL A 261 17.27 -7.32 8.80
C VAL A 261 17.26 -8.49 7.81
N ALA A 262 16.18 -9.26 7.74
CA ALA A 262 16.11 -10.48 6.93
C ALA A 262 16.12 -10.18 5.42
N THR A 263 15.50 -9.07 4.97
CA THR A 263 15.42 -8.75 3.54
C THR A 263 16.81 -8.67 2.86
N PRO A 264 17.79 -7.88 3.34
CA PRO A 264 19.10 -7.85 2.70
C PRO A 264 19.85 -9.18 2.87
N LEU A 265 19.69 -9.89 3.98
CA LEU A 265 20.32 -11.20 4.16
C LEU A 265 19.79 -12.22 3.15
N LEU A 266 18.49 -12.30 2.95
CA LEU A 266 17.88 -13.15 1.93
C LEU A 266 18.34 -12.76 0.52
N ALA A 267 18.47 -11.46 0.26
CA ALA A 267 18.94 -10.97 -1.04
C ALA A 267 20.42 -11.26 -1.28
N LEU A 268 21.26 -11.39 -0.24
CA LEU A 268 22.65 -11.81 -0.37
C LEU A 268 22.78 -13.28 -0.82
N LEU A 269 21.78 -14.12 -0.57
CA LEU A 269 21.73 -15.48 -1.09
C LEU A 269 21.53 -15.52 -2.62
N VAL A 270 21.23 -14.38 -3.23
CA VAL A 270 21.07 -14.25 -4.67
C VAL A 270 22.40 -13.83 -5.29
N PRO A 271 23.15 -14.73 -6.01
CA PRO A 271 24.52 -14.45 -6.44
C PRO A 271 24.69 -13.17 -7.27
N ARG A 272 23.65 -12.79 -8.04
CA ARG A 272 23.67 -11.58 -8.87
C ARG A 272 23.27 -10.29 -8.14
N LEU A 273 22.60 -10.40 -7.01
CA LEU A 273 22.23 -9.26 -6.16
C LEU A 273 23.28 -8.99 -5.08
N ALA A 274 23.95 -10.00 -4.60
CA ALA A 274 25.00 -9.87 -3.57
C ALA A 274 26.04 -8.79 -3.87
N PRO A 275 26.63 -8.66 -5.08
CA PRO A 275 27.59 -7.58 -5.39
C PRO A 275 26.95 -6.19 -5.42
N ARG A 276 25.63 -6.09 -5.67
CA ARG A 276 24.90 -4.82 -5.69
C ARG A 276 24.50 -4.35 -4.31
N LEU A 277 24.20 -5.26 -3.44
CA LEU A 277 23.83 -5.01 -2.05
C LEU A 277 25.05 -4.82 -1.18
N GLY A 278 25.99 -5.73 -1.23
CA GLY A 278 27.33 -5.74 -0.64
C GLY A 278 27.47 -4.96 0.67
N LEU A 279 28.67 -4.49 0.96
CA LEU A 279 28.97 -3.63 2.11
C LEU A 279 28.27 -2.26 2.08
N ARG A 280 27.54 -1.93 1.02
CA ARG A 280 26.86 -0.62 0.86
C ARG A 280 25.73 -0.40 1.87
N ILE A 281 25.11 -1.46 2.36
CA ILE A 281 24.05 -1.35 3.34
C ILE A 281 24.58 -1.15 4.76
N LEU A 282 25.81 -1.61 5.03
CA LEU A 282 26.41 -1.54 6.37
C LEU A 282 26.51 -0.10 6.92
N PRO A 283 27.02 0.90 6.18
CA PRO A 283 27.07 2.28 6.67
C PRO A 283 25.69 2.82 7.04
N VAL A 284 24.65 2.42 6.31
CA VAL A 284 23.27 2.84 6.55
C VAL A 284 22.76 2.31 7.87
N TYR A 285 23.00 1.03 8.16
CA TYR A 285 22.60 0.42 9.43
C TYR A 285 23.38 1.00 10.60
N VAL A 286 24.68 1.25 10.42
CA VAL A 286 25.52 1.88 11.46
C VAL A 286 25.03 3.30 11.75
N LEU A 287 24.79 4.12 10.72
CA LEU A 287 24.27 5.47 10.90
C LEU A 287 22.87 5.47 11.49
N GLY A 288 22.01 4.55 11.06
CA GLY A 288 20.66 4.40 11.61
C GLY A 288 20.67 4.00 13.07
N ALA A 289 21.51 3.02 13.45
CA ALA A 289 21.67 2.61 14.84
C ALA A 289 22.22 3.75 15.70
N ALA A 290 23.22 4.48 15.21
CA ALA A 290 23.75 5.65 15.90
C ALA A 290 22.69 6.75 16.09
N ALA A 291 21.88 7.02 15.04
CA ALA A 291 20.77 7.97 15.13
C ALA A 291 19.71 7.54 16.17
N ILE A 292 19.35 6.25 16.18
CA ILE A 292 18.42 5.70 17.18
C ILE A 292 18.97 5.90 18.60
N VAL A 293 20.23 5.58 18.83
CA VAL A 293 20.87 5.78 20.14
C VAL A 293 20.84 7.25 20.55
N VAL A 294 21.21 8.16 19.63
CA VAL A 294 21.18 9.61 19.89
C VAL A 294 19.76 10.08 20.24
N ILE A 295 18.73 9.65 19.51
CA ILE A 295 17.35 10.07 19.76
C ILE A 295 16.84 9.51 21.09
N VAL A 296 17.13 8.25 21.41
CA VAL A 296 16.76 7.61 22.68
C VAL A 296 17.40 8.33 23.87
N LEU A 297 18.66 8.75 23.73
CA LEU A 297 19.36 9.49 24.79
C LEU A 297 18.92 10.97 24.88
N ALA A 298 18.64 11.61 23.74
CA ALA A 298 18.29 13.03 23.69
C ALA A 298 16.81 13.30 24.06
N ILE A 299 15.92 12.30 23.90
CA ILE A 299 14.48 12.43 24.16
C ILE A 299 14.05 11.29 25.10
N PRO A 300 14.23 11.49 26.45
CA PRO A 300 13.96 10.42 27.42
C PRO A 300 12.56 9.81 27.31
N SER A 301 11.53 10.62 27.10
CA SER A 301 10.13 10.16 26.97
C SER A 301 9.90 9.21 25.77
N VAL A 302 10.69 9.33 24.72
CA VAL A 302 10.67 8.41 23.57
C VAL A 302 11.47 7.15 23.91
N GLY A 303 12.62 7.34 24.55
CA GLY A 303 13.52 6.26 24.96
C GLY A 303 12.85 5.32 25.96
N GLU A 304 12.28 5.85 27.02
CA GLU A 304 11.59 5.07 28.07
C GLU A 304 10.44 4.25 27.50
N ARG A 305 9.50 4.88 26.79
CA ARG A 305 8.35 4.17 26.18
C ARG A 305 8.77 3.07 25.23
N THR A 306 9.75 3.34 24.39
CA THR A 306 10.22 2.37 23.41
C THR A 306 11.01 1.24 24.08
N MET A 307 11.84 1.56 25.08
CA MET A 307 12.62 0.59 25.83
C MET A 307 11.72 -0.31 26.69
N GLU A 308 10.76 0.25 27.43
CA GLU A 308 9.75 -0.53 28.16
C GLU A 308 9.06 -1.54 27.26
N ARG A 309 8.67 -1.13 26.06
CA ARG A 309 8.03 -2.02 25.11
C ARG A 309 8.96 -3.15 24.63
N TYR A 310 10.25 -2.84 24.39
CA TYR A 310 11.21 -3.88 24.03
C TYR A 310 11.57 -4.79 25.21
N MET A 311 11.59 -4.30 26.43
CA MET A 311 11.81 -5.11 27.64
C MET A 311 10.62 -6.05 27.92
N THR A 312 9.37 -5.59 27.69
CA THR A 312 8.18 -6.47 27.79
C THR A 312 8.13 -7.54 26.70
N LEU A 313 9.04 -7.49 25.70
CA LEU A 313 9.19 -8.57 24.71
C LEU A 313 9.61 -9.89 25.34
N SER A 314 10.29 -9.88 26.48
CA SER A 314 10.67 -11.07 27.22
C SER A 314 9.51 -11.68 28.03
N GLN A 315 8.47 -10.91 28.29
CA GLN A 315 7.27 -11.38 28.99
C GLN A 315 6.26 -11.95 28.00
N VAL A 316 6.35 -13.26 27.78
CA VAL A 316 5.63 -14.04 26.75
C VAL A 316 4.11 -14.09 26.97
N GLN A 317 3.54 -13.47 28.01
CA GLN A 317 2.15 -13.68 28.43
C GLN A 317 1.14 -12.59 28.02
N SER A 318 1.52 -11.54 27.28
CA SER A 318 0.54 -10.57 26.79
C SER A 318 -0.12 -11.02 25.48
N GLU A 319 -1.44 -10.83 25.37
CA GLU A 319 -2.31 -11.28 24.27
C GLU A 319 -1.89 -10.82 22.84
N GLU A 320 -1.05 -9.83 22.70
CA GLU A 320 -0.46 -9.39 21.42
C GLU A 320 0.76 -10.20 20.97
N THR A 321 1.17 -11.20 21.75
CA THR A 321 2.30 -12.10 21.51
C THR A 321 1.92 -13.30 20.66
N TRP A 322 2.85 -14.23 20.49
CA TRP A 322 2.66 -15.54 19.84
C TRP A 322 1.36 -16.26 20.27
N SER A 323 0.93 -16.11 21.54
CA SER A 323 -0.29 -16.76 22.05
C SER A 323 -1.56 -16.23 21.35
N GLY A 324 -1.70 -14.91 21.16
CA GLY A 324 -2.85 -14.33 20.46
C GLY A 324 -2.88 -14.67 18.98
N ARG A 325 -1.72 -14.57 18.30
CA ARG A 325 -1.62 -14.97 16.89
C ARG A 325 -1.83 -16.47 16.69
N TRP A 326 -1.33 -17.29 17.62
CA TRP A 326 -1.54 -18.74 17.58
C TRP A 326 -3.03 -19.08 17.68
N GLY A 327 -3.77 -18.43 18.57
CA GLY A 327 -5.22 -18.58 18.66
C GLY A 327 -5.94 -18.24 17.34
N ASN A 328 -5.54 -17.10 16.70
CA ASN A 328 -6.09 -16.74 15.39
C ASN A 328 -5.71 -17.75 14.30
N TRP A 329 -4.49 -18.30 14.30
CA TRP A 329 -4.07 -19.34 13.36
C TRP A 329 -4.86 -20.63 13.58
N GLN A 330 -5.06 -21.06 14.84
CA GLN A 330 -5.89 -22.21 15.15
C GLN A 330 -7.33 -22.01 14.65
N GLY A 331 -7.91 -20.82 14.86
CA GLY A 331 -9.21 -20.46 14.29
C GLY A 331 -9.21 -20.57 12.75
N ALA A 332 -8.17 -20.04 12.09
CA ALA A 332 -8.04 -20.13 10.63
C ALA A 332 -7.94 -21.57 10.13
N PHE A 333 -7.14 -22.44 10.79
CA PHE A 333 -7.08 -23.85 10.42
C PHE A 333 -8.42 -24.57 10.56
N LYS A 334 -9.21 -24.26 11.61
CA LYS A 334 -10.54 -24.83 11.79
C LYS A 334 -11.54 -24.36 10.73
N VAL A 335 -11.48 -23.08 10.36
CA VAL A 335 -12.29 -22.54 9.25
C VAL A 335 -11.91 -23.21 7.93
N ILE A 336 -10.61 -23.39 7.64
CA ILE A 336 -10.13 -24.08 6.45
C ILE A 336 -10.59 -25.54 6.43
N ASP A 337 -10.51 -26.23 7.55
CA ASP A 337 -10.95 -27.64 7.68
C ASP A 337 -12.45 -27.79 7.38
N SER A 338 -13.27 -26.83 7.82
CA SER A 338 -14.72 -26.84 7.59
C SER A 338 -15.12 -26.37 6.19
N HIS A 339 -14.36 -25.48 5.55
CA HIS A 339 -14.66 -24.91 4.23
C HIS A 339 -13.44 -24.91 3.29
N PRO A 340 -12.87 -26.10 2.94
CA PRO A 340 -11.56 -26.19 2.32
C PRO A 340 -11.48 -25.65 0.89
N ILE A 341 -12.55 -25.73 0.09
CA ILE A 341 -12.51 -25.41 -1.36
C ILE A 341 -12.90 -23.96 -1.62
N LEU A 342 -14.03 -23.51 -1.08
CA LEU A 342 -14.61 -22.18 -1.36
C LEU A 342 -14.26 -21.14 -0.29
N GLY A 343 -13.89 -21.56 0.92
CA GLY A 343 -13.77 -20.69 2.08
C GLY A 343 -15.14 -20.18 2.56
N VAL A 344 -15.12 -19.28 3.52
CA VAL A 344 -16.34 -18.71 4.15
C VAL A 344 -16.83 -17.41 3.49
N GLY A 345 -16.19 -16.98 2.42
CA GLY A 345 -16.42 -15.69 1.75
C GLY A 345 -15.47 -14.60 2.23
N ALA A 346 -15.13 -13.69 1.32
CA ALA A 346 -14.23 -12.58 1.61
C ALA A 346 -14.81 -11.71 2.75
N GLY A 347 -13.96 -11.29 3.69
CA GLY A 347 -14.38 -10.46 4.84
C GLY A 347 -15.06 -11.24 5.97
N ASN A 348 -15.38 -12.54 5.81
CA ASN A 348 -16.16 -13.32 6.78
C ASN A 348 -15.34 -14.14 7.77
N TYR A 349 -13.99 -13.97 7.79
CA TYR A 349 -13.12 -14.73 8.68
C TYR A 349 -13.49 -14.54 10.17
N ALA A 350 -13.74 -13.29 10.59
CA ALA A 350 -14.00 -12.98 12.00
C ALA A 350 -15.22 -13.73 12.53
N GLU A 351 -16.32 -13.67 11.81
CA GLU A 351 -17.57 -14.36 12.17
C GLU A 351 -17.38 -15.87 12.22
N ALA A 352 -16.75 -16.45 11.19
CA ALA A 352 -16.51 -17.89 11.14
C ALA A 352 -15.57 -18.39 12.24
N ALA A 353 -14.58 -17.58 12.65
CA ALA A 353 -13.60 -17.96 13.65
C ALA A 353 -14.04 -17.75 15.10
N LEU A 354 -15.16 -17.07 15.37
CA LEU A 354 -15.68 -16.79 16.71
C LEU A 354 -15.76 -18.05 17.60
N ASN A 355 -16.26 -19.15 17.04
CA ASN A 355 -16.44 -20.39 17.79
C ASN A 355 -15.16 -21.19 18.00
N TYR A 356 -14.04 -20.79 17.34
CA TYR A 356 -12.79 -21.56 17.33
C TYR A 356 -11.61 -20.80 17.92
N SER A 357 -11.71 -19.48 18.08
CA SER A 357 -10.63 -18.64 18.56
C SER A 357 -11.05 -17.79 19.75
N PRO A 358 -10.59 -18.11 20.98
CA PRO A 358 -10.84 -17.26 22.15
C PRO A 358 -10.35 -15.83 21.97
N THR A 359 -9.29 -15.63 21.19
CA THR A 359 -8.75 -14.31 20.88
C THR A 359 -9.68 -13.50 19.98
N VAL A 360 -10.28 -14.12 18.96
CA VAL A 360 -11.29 -13.47 18.10
C VAL A 360 -12.53 -13.15 18.93
N GLN A 361 -12.97 -14.07 19.78
CA GLN A 361 -14.12 -13.88 20.67
C GLN A 361 -13.88 -12.71 21.64
N ALA A 362 -12.75 -12.68 22.35
CA ALA A 362 -12.41 -11.58 23.27
C ALA A 362 -12.31 -10.23 22.56
N HIS A 363 -11.83 -10.20 21.31
CA HIS A 363 -11.75 -8.98 20.51
C HIS A 363 -13.14 -8.54 20.03
N SER A 364 -13.99 -9.49 19.64
CA SER A 364 -15.39 -9.27 19.27
C SER A 364 -16.21 -8.72 20.46
N ASP A 365 -16.06 -9.31 21.63
CA ASP A 365 -16.77 -8.86 22.84
C ASP A 365 -16.41 -7.43 23.23
N ARG A 366 -15.14 -7.05 23.06
CA ARG A 366 -14.64 -5.70 23.30
C ARG A 366 -15.18 -4.68 22.30
N LYS A 367 -15.25 -5.03 21.01
CA LYS A 367 -15.78 -4.16 19.95
C LYS A 367 -17.31 -4.15 19.88
N ALA A 368 -17.98 -5.24 20.21
CA ALA A 368 -19.44 -5.28 20.32
C ALA A 368 -19.96 -4.32 21.39
N SER A 369 -19.15 -4.05 22.45
CA SER A 369 -19.46 -3.03 23.45
C SER A 369 -19.27 -1.60 22.92
N GLU A 370 -18.49 -1.39 21.83
CA GLU A 370 -18.12 -0.06 21.34
C GLU A 370 -18.80 0.33 20.01
N ALA A 371 -19.04 -0.60 19.07
CA ALA A 371 -19.53 -0.27 17.71
C ALA A 371 -20.24 -1.41 16.95
N GLY A 372 -20.42 -2.58 17.50
CA GLY A 372 -21.15 -3.69 16.82
C GLY A 372 -20.41 -4.30 15.61
N ASP A 373 -19.10 -4.08 15.46
CA ASP A 373 -18.32 -4.56 14.32
C ASP A 373 -17.38 -5.72 14.72
N LEU A 374 -17.50 -6.85 14.03
CA LEU A 374 -16.68 -8.04 14.23
C LEU A 374 -15.34 -7.89 13.49
N SER A 375 -14.31 -7.44 14.15
CA SER A 375 -13.00 -7.21 13.52
C SER A 375 -11.93 -8.20 13.98
N GLY A 376 -12.08 -9.45 13.60
CA GLY A 376 -11.00 -10.44 13.73
C GLY A 376 -10.25 -10.63 12.41
N VAL A 377 -8.94 -10.83 12.48
CA VAL A 377 -8.09 -11.16 11.31
C VAL A 377 -7.18 -12.33 11.62
N ALA A 378 -6.85 -13.13 10.61
CA ALA A 378 -6.00 -14.31 10.78
C ALA A 378 -4.55 -13.98 11.18
N HIS A 379 -4.11 -12.72 11.04
CA HIS A 379 -2.72 -12.30 11.25
C HIS A 379 -1.69 -13.16 10.50
N ASN A 380 -2.07 -13.67 9.35
CA ASN A 380 -1.25 -14.36 8.37
C ASN A 380 -1.98 -14.33 7.03
N THR A 381 -1.36 -13.73 6.02
CA THR A 381 -1.98 -13.54 4.70
C THR A 381 -2.40 -14.85 4.05
N MET A 382 -1.58 -15.90 4.14
CA MET A 382 -1.91 -17.19 3.51
C MET A 382 -3.10 -17.85 4.19
N LEU A 383 -3.12 -17.86 5.52
CA LEU A 383 -4.24 -18.38 6.30
C LEU A 383 -5.50 -17.52 6.11
N GLY A 384 -5.35 -16.20 6.03
CA GLY A 384 -6.47 -15.29 5.76
C GLY A 384 -7.10 -15.54 4.40
N VAL A 385 -6.29 -15.68 3.35
CA VAL A 385 -6.79 -16.01 2.01
C VAL A 385 -7.40 -17.42 1.97
N ALA A 386 -6.75 -18.42 2.57
CA ALA A 386 -7.23 -19.80 2.56
C ALA A 386 -8.55 -19.97 3.34
N SER A 387 -8.70 -19.33 4.49
CA SER A 387 -9.93 -19.39 5.28
C SER A 387 -11.11 -18.68 4.61
N GLN A 388 -10.86 -17.52 3.99
CA GLN A 388 -11.91 -16.72 3.37
C GLN A 388 -12.29 -17.21 1.97
N LEU A 389 -11.32 -17.62 1.15
CA LEU A 389 -11.49 -17.89 -0.28
C LEU A 389 -11.17 -19.34 -0.67
N GLY A 390 -10.86 -20.17 0.32
CA GLY A 390 -10.57 -21.58 0.15
C GLY A 390 -9.30 -21.87 -0.66
N LEU A 391 -9.16 -23.13 -1.07
CA LEU A 391 -8.02 -23.58 -1.88
C LEU A 391 -7.96 -22.88 -3.25
N VAL A 392 -9.10 -22.57 -3.85
CA VAL A 392 -9.15 -21.86 -5.15
C VAL A 392 -8.56 -20.48 -5.02
N GLY A 393 -8.99 -19.69 -4.01
CA GLY A 393 -8.43 -18.37 -3.75
C GLY A 393 -6.94 -18.42 -3.39
N LEU A 394 -6.52 -19.42 -2.61
CA LEU A 394 -5.12 -19.61 -2.25
C LEU A 394 -4.24 -19.92 -3.48
N ILE A 395 -4.68 -20.80 -4.38
CA ILE A 395 -3.95 -21.11 -5.62
C ILE A 395 -3.79 -19.87 -6.49
N LEU A 396 -4.86 -19.09 -6.67
CA LEU A 396 -4.80 -17.83 -7.42
C LEU A 396 -3.84 -16.84 -6.78
N PHE A 397 -3.88 -16.69 -5.46
CA PHE A 397 -3.00 -15.79 -4.72
C PHE A 397 -1.52 -16.24 -4.80
N LEU A 398 -1.25 -17.52 -4.65
CA LEU A 398 0.09 -18.08 -4.86
C LEU A 398 0.58 -17.88 -6.31
N GLY A 399 -0.32 -17.98 -7.29
CA GLY A 399 -0.04 -17.64 -8.69
C GLY A 399 0.38 -16.17 -8.86
N ILE A 400 -0.32 -15.24 -8.20
CA ILE A 400 0.04 -13.82 -8.19
C ILE A 400 1.45 -13.63 -7.64
N LEU A 401 1.74 -14.21 -6.47
CA LEU A 401 3.06 -14.12 -5.86
C LEU A 401 4.14 -14.73 -6.75
N PHE A 402 3.88 -15.90 -7.32
CA PHE A 402 4.81 -16.56 -8.23
C PHE A 402 5.16 -15.67 -9.44
N PHE A 403 4.17 -15.14 -10.14
CA PHE A 403 4.42 -14.28 -11.30
C PHE A 403 5.07 -12.96 -10.91
N ALA A 404 4.69 -12.35 -9.78
CA ALA A 404 5.30 -11.13 -9.27
C ALA A 404 6.78 -11.35 -8.95
N PHE A 405 7.11 -12.37 -8.16
CA PHE A 405 8.50 -12.67 -7.76
C PHE A 405 9.35 -13.12 -8.97
N LYS A 406 8.86 -14.00 -9.83
CA LYS A 406 9.54 -14.44 -11.05
C LYS A 406 9.92 -13.25 -11.92
N THR A 407 8.99 -12.35 -12.14
CA THR A 407 9.20 -11.17 -13.00
C THR A 407 10.12 -10.16 -12.32
N ALA A 408 9.87 -9.84 -11.04
CA ALA A 408 10.69 -8.92 -10.27
C ALA A 408 12.14 -9.39 -10.14
N TRP A 409 12.38 -10.70 -9.99
CA TRP A 409 13.71 -11.30 -10.01
C TRP A 409 14.49 -10.98 -11.30
N VAL A 410 13.85 -11.15 -12.46
CA VAL A 410 14.49 -10.86 -13.74
C VAL A 410 14.80 -9.36 -13.89
N ILE A 411 13.86 -8.50 -13.47
CA ILE A 411 14.00 -7.05 -13.55
C ILE A 411 15.06 -6.53 -12.55
N ALA A 412 15.14 -7.11 -11.36
CA ALA A 412 16.12 -6.75 -10.33
C ALA A 412 17.57 -6.92 -10.82
N GLN A 413 17.81 -7.88 -11.70
CA GLN A 413 19.13 -8.11 -12.28
C GLN A 413 19.54 -7.05 -13.32
N ARG A 414 18.57 -6.26 -13.82
CA ARG A 414 18.77 -5.33 -14.93
C ARG A 414 18.66 -3.86 -14.54
N SER A 415 17.98 -3.54 -13.46
CA SER A 415 17.77 -2.16 -13.05
C SER A 415 17.77 -1.99 -11.53
N ASP A 416 18.25 -0.84 -11.09
CA ASP A 416 18.30 -0.47 -9.67
C ASP A 416 16.89 -0.37 -9.08
N LEU A 417 15.96 0.28 -9.80
CA LEU A 417 14.56 0.36 -9.39
C LEU A 417 13.94 -1.04 -9.25
N GLY A 418 14.25 -1.96 -10.18
CA GLY A 418 13.84 -3.35 -10.10
C GLY A 418 14.42 -4.06 -8.86
N THR A 419 15.67 -3.78 -8.50
CA THR A 419 16.26 -4.29 -7.26
C THR A 419 15.48 -3.81 -6.04
N GLY A 420 15.19 -2.51 -5.94
CA GLY A 420 14.38 -1.96 -4.84
C GLY A 420 12.99 -2.59 -4.75
N ILE A 421 12.30 -2.74 -5.89
CA ILE A 421 10.96 -3.37 -5.95
C ILE A 421 11.02 -4.85 -5.52
N PHE A 422 12.03 -5.58 -5.95
CA PHE A 422 12.21 -6.99 -5.52
C PHE A 422 12.43 -7.09 -4.00
N LEU A 423 13.25 -6.21 -3.43
CA LEU A 423 13.43 -6.14 -1.98
C LEU A 423 12.14 -5.76 -1.25
N GLY A 424 11.37 -4.80 -1.82
CA GLY A 424 10.04 -4.45 -1.32
C GLY A 424 9.06 -5.63 -1.29
N LEU A 425 9.09 -6.50 -2.31
CA LEU A 425 8.29 -7.74 -2.33
C LEU A 425 8.74 -8.73 -1.25
N ILE A 426 10.05 -8.85 -0.97
CA ILE A 426 10.54 -9.67 0.14
C ILE A 426 10.02 -9.13 1.47
N VAL A 427 10.07 -7.80 1.69
CA VAL A 427 9.48 -7.18 2.88
C VAL A 427 7.99 -7.52 2.99
N ALA A 428 7.23 -7.33 1.90
CA ALA A 428 5.79 -7.61 1.88
C ALA A 428 5.50 -9.08 2.24
N MET A 429 6.31 -10.02 1.75
CA MET A 429 6.19 -11.44 2.08
C MET A 429 6.45 -11.71 3.56
N ILE A 430 7.51 -11.15 4.14
CA ILE A 430 7.84 -11.31 5.56
C ILE A 430 6.72 -10.71 6.43
N MET A 431 6.23 -9.51 6.09
CA MET A 431 5.12 -8.88 6.81
C MET A 431 3.85 -9.73 6.72
N GLY A 432 3.53 -10.27 5.55
CA GLY A 432 2.37 -11.13 5.32
C GLY A 432 2.39 -12.47 6.08
N MET A 433 3.54 -12.92 6.56
CA MET A 433 3.63 -14.12 7.42
C MET A 433 3.03 -13.91 8.81
N THR A 434 2.91 -12.67 9.27
CA THR A 434 2.45 -12.34 10.62
C THR A 434 1.35 -11.27 10.64
N LEU A 435 0.90 -10.83 9.48
CA LEU A 435 -0.13 -9.83 9.27
C LEU A 435 -1.05 -10.23 8.12
N THR A 436 -2.24 -9.67 8.11
CA THR A 436 -3.20 -9.73 7.00
C THR A 436 -2.84 -8.63 6.01
N TRP A 437 -2.10 -8.99 4.96
CA TRP A 437 -1.47 -8.03 4.03
C TRP A 437 -1.96 -8.14 2.59
N GLU A 438 -2.90 -9.03 2.29
CA GLU A 438 -3.48 -9.23 0.96
C GLU A 438 -4.24 -7.99 0.46
N ASN A 439 -4.66 -7.09 1.35
CA ASN A 439 -5.39 -5.86 1.02
C ASN A 439 -4.57 -4.56 1.20
N GLN A 440 -3.27 -4.65 1.46
CA GLN A 440 -2.42 -3.47 1.64
C GLN A 440 -2.09 -2.78 0.31
N LYS A 441 -2.42 -1.50 0.17
CA LYS A 441 -2.22 -0.71 -1.06
C LYS A 441 -0.79 -0.75 -1.59
N ILE A 442 0.20 -0.68 -0.70
CA ILE A 442 1.62 -0.68 -1.11
C ILE A 442 2.03 -1.98 -1.84
N VAL A 443 1.38 -3.11 -1.52
CA VAL A 443 1.61 -4.38 -2.20
C VAL A 443 1.15 -4.30 -3.67
N TYR A 444 0.01 -3.66 -3.91
CA TYR A 444 -0.51 -3.46 -5.27
C TYR A 444 0.30 -2.42 -6.05
N VAL A 445 0.88 -1.43 -5.37
CA VAL A 445 1.88 -0.53 -5.98
C VAL A 445 3.12 -1.33 -6.40
N LEU A 446 3.59 -2.28 -5.60
CA LEU A 446 4.69 -3.18 -5.99
C LEU A 446 4.31 -4.04 -7.20
N PHE A 447 3.14 -4.68 -7.21
CA PHE A 447 2.68 -5.50 -8.34
C PHE A 447 2.54 -4.66 -9.62
N GLY A 448 1.92 -3.49 -9.54
CA GLY A 448 1.84 -2.55 -10.66
C GLY A 448 3.22 -2.10 -11.15
N SER A 449 4.17 -1.90 -10.24
CA SER A 449 5.55 -1.54 -10.59
C SER A 449 6.28 -2.65 -11.35
N VAL A 450 6.04 -3.92 -10.97
CA VAL A 450 6.56 -5.08 -11.69
C VAL A 450 6.03 -5.10 -13.13
N LEU A 451 4.71 -4.89 -13.32
CA LEU A 451 4.09 -4.82 -14.64
C LEU A 451 4.64 -3.66 -15.49
N ALA A 452 4.75 -2.46 -14.89
CA ALA A 452 5.26 -1.28 -15.58
C ALA A 452 6.70 -1.48 -16.10
N LEU A 453 7.58 -2.06 -15.27
CA LEU A 453 8.97 -2.34 -15.65
C LEU A 453 9.08 -3.46 -16.68
N GLN A 454 8.25 -4.50 -16.58
CA GLN A 454 8.20 -5.59 -17.56
C GLN A 454 7.81 -5.07 -18.95
N LEU A 455 6.78 -4.23 -19.03
CA LEU A 455 6.35 -3.60 -20.29
C LEU A 455 7.45 -2.73 -20.89
N HIS A 456 8.19 -2.01 -20.06
CA HIS A 456 9.32 -1.19 -20.51
C HIS A 456 10.47 -2.04 -21.08
N ASP A 457 10.85 -3.13 -20.41
CA ASP A 457 11.90 -4.03 -20.84
C ASP A 457 11.54 -4.77 -22.14
N SER A 458 10.29 -5.16 -22.30
CA SER A 458 9.79 -5.82 -23.52
C SER A 458 9.83 -4.89 -24.72
N ALA A 459 9.41 -3.63 -24.55
CA ALA A 459 9.47 -2.62 -25.62
C ALA A 459 10.92 -2.33 -26.05
N ARG A 460 11.86 -2.25 -25.09
CA ARG A 460 13.27 -2.05 -25.38
C ARG A 460 13.89 -3.19 -26.19
N ARG A 461 13.56 -4.44 -25.84
CA ARG A 461 14.04 -5.64 -26.59
C ARG A 461 13.53 -5.66 -28.02
N ALA A 462 12.25 -5.32 -28.22
CA ALA A 462 11.67 -5.25 -29.57
C ALA A 462 12.35 -4.20 -30.46
N LEU A 463 12.79 -3.08 -29.90
CA LEU A 463 13.53 -2.04 -30.62
C LEU A 463 14.96 -2.49 -31.00
N VAL A 464 15.66 -3.15 -30.08
CA VAL A 464 17.02 -3.67 -30.33
C VAL A 464 17.00 -4.76 -31.39
N GLY A 465 16.07 -5.74 -31.30
CA GLY A 465 15.96 -6.82 -32.26
C GLY A 465 15.60 -6.33 -33.69
N ARG A 466 14.82 -5.24 -33.81
CA ARG A 466 14.55 -4.61 -35.12
C ARG A 466 15.79 -3.92 -35.70
N ALA A 467 16.62 -3.28 -34.86
CA ALA A 467 17.84 -2.62 -35.29
C ALA A 467 18.93 -3.63 -35.75
N GLU A 468 18.97 -4.81 -35.13
CA GLU A 468 19.89 -5.89 -35.51
C GLU A 468 19.44 -6.64 -36.77
N GLY A 469 18.12 -6.82 -36.96
CA GLY A 469 17.55 -7.46 -38.17
C GLY A 469 17.53 -6.56 -39.42
N SER A 470 17.86 -5.27 -39.28
CA SER A 470 17.98 -4.30 -40.38
C SER A 470 19.44 -4.08 -40.84
N ARG A 471 20.40 -4.77 -40.24
CA ARG A 471 21.80 -4.85 -40.67
C ARG A 471 22.08 -6.18 -41.35
#